data_2bcfe4ba5f88d903692014eed0609bfb
#
_entry.id   2bcfe4ba5f88d903692014eed0609bfb
#
_cell.length_a   1.000
_cell.length_b   1.000
_cell.length_c   1.000
_cell.angle_alpha   90.00
_cell.angle_beta   90.00
_cell.angle_gamma   90.00
#
_symmetry.space_group_name_H-M   'P 1'
#
loop_
_entity.id
_entity.type
_entity.pdbx_description
1 polymer ?
#
loop_
_entity_poly.entity_id
_entity_poly.type
_entity_poly.pdbx_seq_one_letter_code
_entity_poly.pdbx_strand_id
1 'polypeptide(L)'
;MFDWLFRGVGWLIAWIYSWSNDYSIAIGSMAIVVMLVITPLTLKSTRGMLEMQRLQPELRRLQIEHKGDRQGLNEAMMKLYQEHKVNPLASCLPLLAQMPVFIIMFRLLKGLTYRPSPGEGFAPKHLDTASDLYRSLVGQQEMRSIGLDLAVRPIDVMRDNFAQGLIYASLVVGLALLYLVQQRMVASRTVSPTMSASQQKLLQYLPVVFAVFQVVLPTGLVVYYAVQAVFRIGQQAYITKRFYGDDDSIGRQAQQASAKARELKDDDVKKTKKSENKGKNDDFSSKRVTPPKGKQQPQRRPTPPRGDGPPQRPKPPKR
;
A
#
# COMPACT_ATOMS: atom_id res chain seq x y z
N MET A 1 -29.32 -4.59 2.51
CA MET A 1 -29.23 -3.53 3.52
C MET A 1 -28.71 -2.19 2.96
N PHE A 2 -27.86 -2.16 1.92
CA PHE A 2 -27.31 -0.92 1.33
C PHE A 2 -27.93 -0.53 -0.02
N ASP A 3 -29.12 -1.04 -0.39
CA ASP A 3 -29.72 -0.79 -1.71
C ASP A 3 -30.04 0.68 -1.95
N TRP A 4 -30.42 1.41 -0.90
CA TRP A 4 -30.65 2.86 -0.98
C TRP A 4 -29.37 3.61 -1.45
N LEU A 5 -28.18 3.18 -0.99
CA LEU A 5 -26.92 3.78 -1.37
C LEU A 5 -26.59 3.50 -2.84
N PHE A 6 -26.77 2.25 -3.29
CA PHE A 6 -26.56 1.89 -4.70
C PHE A 6 -27.55 2.62 -5.61
N ARG A 7 -28.81 2.78 -5.20
CA ARG A 7 -29.80 3.57 -5.94
C ARG A 7 -29.43 5.05 -5.99
N GLY A 8 -28.95 5.63 -4.88
CA GLY A 8 -28.50 7.03 -4.84
C GLY A 8 -27.32 7.29 -5.77
N VAL A 9 -26.30 6.41 -5.73
CA VAL A 9 -25.13 6.50 -6.61
C VAL A 9 -25.53 6.22 -8.07
N GLY A 10 -26.42 5.24 -8.31
CA GLY A 10 -26.97 4.94 -9.62
C GLY A 10 -27.77 6.09 -10.20
N TRP A 11 -28.59 6.76 -9.39
CA TRP A 11 -29.30 7.97 -9.80
C TRP A 11 -28.34 9.10 -10.19
N LEU A 12 -27.31 9.32 -9.38
CA LEU A 12 -26.33 10.39 -9.66
C LEU A 12 -25.58 10.14 -10.97
N ILE A 13 -25.14 8.92 -11.23
CA ILE A 13 -24.44 8.59 -12.48
C ILE A 13 -25.39 8.68 -13.68
N ALA A 14 -26.65 8.29 -13.53
CA ALA A 14 -27.67 8.43 -14.56
C ALA A 14 -28.01 9.91 -14.85
N TRP A 15 -28.06 10.74 -13.82
CA TRP A 15 -28.25 12.19 -13.96
C TRP A 15 -27.06 12.84 -14.70
N ILE A 16 -25.80 12.48 -14.37
CA ILE A 16 -24.62 12.99 -15.10
C ILE A 16 -24.66 12.50 -16.57
N TYR A 17 -25.04 11.25 -16.78
CA TYR A 17 -25.16 10.68 -18.13
C TYR A 17 -26.19 11.42 -18.99
N SER A 18 -27.34 11.83 -18.44
CA SER A 18 -28.37 12.55 -19.21
C SER A 18 -27.89 13.88 -19.81
N TRP A 19 -26.80 14.46 -19.26
CA TRP A 19 -26.18 15.67 -19.77
C TRP A 19 -25.02 15.41 -20.73
N SER A 20 -24.25 14.34 -20.46
CA SER A 20 -23.02 14.07 -21.21
C SER A 20 -23.22 13.12 -22.40
N ASN A 21 -24.22 12.25 -22.31
CA ASN A 21 -24.47 11.14 -23.22
C ASN A 21 -23.22 10.24 -23.47
N ASP A 22 -22.29 10.24 -22.52
CA ASP A 22 -21.04 9.46 -22.57
C ASP A 22 -20.76 8.77 -21.24
N TYR A 23 -20.48 7.47 -21.31
CA TYR A 23 -20.26 6.63 -20.13
C TYR A 23 -18.96 6.98 -19.39
N SER A 24 -17.87 7.29 -20.11
CA SER A 24 -16.60 7.66 -19.48
C SER A 24 -16.69 8.99 -18.74
N ILE A 25 -17.44 9.95 -19.30
CA ILE A 25 -17.68 11.25 -18.66
C ILE A 25 -18.54 11.03 -17.41
N ALA A 26 -19.60 10.23 -17.48
CA ALA A 26 -20.47 9.94 -16.34
C ALA A 26 -19.67 9.26 -15.20
N ILE A 27 -18.90 8.22 -15.52
CA ILE A 27 -18.05 7.50 -14.57
C ILE A 27 -16.94 8.41 -14.01
N GLY A 28 -16.27 9.19 -14.85
CA GLY A 28 -15.20 10.10 -14.46
C GLY A 28 -15.70 11.23 -13.56
N SER A 29 -16.85 11.84 -13.91
CA SER A 29 -17.50 12.88 -13.08
C SER A 29 -17.91 12.32 -11.72
N MET A 30 -18.40 11.08 -11.69
CA MET A 30 -18.68 10.38 -10.42
C MET A 30 -17.39 10.23 -9.56
N ALA A 31 -16.25 9.92 -10.18
CA ALA A 31 -14.98 9.88 -9.46
C ALA A 31 -14.65 11.24 -8.83
N ILE A 32 -14.88 12.33 -9.55
CA ILE A 32 -14.64 13.70 -9.04
C ILE A 32 -15.57 14.00 -7.87
N VAL A 33 -16.87 13.70 -7.98
CA VAL A 33 -17.85 13.91 -6.89
C VAL A 33 -17.43 13.15 -5.63
N VAL A 34 -17.09 11.87 -5.75
CA VAL A 34 -16.62 11.06 -4.63
C VAL A 34 -15.36 11.68 -4.01
N MET A 35 -14.40 12.12 -4.83
CA MET A 35 -13.18 12.74 -4.33
C MET A 35 -13.44 14.08 -3.62
N LEU A 36 -14.38 14.89 -4.11
CA LEU A 36 -14.76 16.13 -3.43
C LEU A 36 -15.38 15.85 -2.05
N VAL A 37 -16.23 14.84 -1.93
CA VAL A 37 -16.82 14.41 -0.65
C VAL A 37 -15.75 13.91 0.33
N ILE A 38 -14.72 13.21 -0.16
CA ILE A 38 -13.65 12.66 0.68
C ILE A 38 -12.57 13.71 0.97
N THR A 39 -12.45 14.77 0.20
CA THR A 39 -11.41 15.81 0.35
C THR A 39 -11.29 16.37 1.76
N PRO A 40 -12.35 16.81 2.48
CA PRO A 40 -12.22 17.32 3.84
C PRO A 40 -11.66 16.27 4.81
N LEU A 41 -12.05 15.01 4.64
CA LEU A 41 -11.51 13.92 5.44
C LEU A 41 -10.02 13.70 5.16
N THR A 42 -9.61 13.76 3.88
CA THR A 42 -8.20 13.64 3.48
C THR A 42 -7.35 14.77 4.03
N LEU A 43 -7.83 16.00 4.01
CA LEU A 43 -7.12 17.17 4.58
C LEU A 43 -6.93 17.01 6.10
N LYS A 44 -7.98 16.59 6.81
CA LYS A 44 -7.91 16.34 8.26
C LYS A 44 -6.93 15.20 8.59
N SER A 45 -6.98 14.12 7.83
CA SER A 45 -6.06 12.99 7.95
C SER A 45 -4.60 13.40 7.68
N THR A 46 -4.36 14.20 6.64
CA THR A 46 -3.02 14.73 6.31
C THR A 46 -2.46 15.55 7.46
N ARG A 47 -3.27 16.42 8.06
CA ARG A 47 -2.85 17.21 9.22
C ARG A 47 -2.45 16.32 10.39
N GLY A 48 -3.28 15.34 10.77
CA GLY A 48 -2.96 14.40 11.84
C GLY A 48 -1.69 13.57 11.56
N MET A 49 -1.46 13.20 10.27
CA MET A 49 -0.23 12.53 9.87
C MET A 49 1.00 13.44 10.04
N LEU A 50 0.91 14.73 9.73
CA LEU A 50 2.00 15.68 9.91
C LEU A 50 2.28 15.94 11.38
N GLU A 51 1.26 16.04 12.23
CA GLU A 51 1.39 16.15 13.69
C GLU A 51 2.14 14.92 14.25
N MET A 52 1.81 13.72 13.79
CA MET A 52 2.53 12.49 14.17
C MET A 52 3.97 12.47 13.67
N GLN A 53 4.24 13.01 12.46
CA GLN A 53 5.61 13.09 11.93
C GLN A 53 6.51 14.01 12.76
N ARG A 54 5.96 15.05 13.40
CA ARG A 54 6.71 15.94 14.32
C ARG A 54 7.24 15.20 15.54
N LEU A 55 6.58 14.14 15.98
CA LEU A 55 6.98 13.33 17.13
C LEU A 55 8.02 12.25 16.79
N GLN A 56 8.43 12.12 15.53
CA GLN A 56 9.37 11.08 15.09
C GLN A 56 10.72 11.08 15.84
N PRO A 57 11.34 12.22 16.18
CA PRO A 57 12.59 12.20 16.98
C PRO A 57 12.38 11.61 18.38
N GLU A 58 11.25 11.92 19.03
CA GLU A 58 10.91 11.39 20.36
C GLU A 58 10.61 9.89 20.29
N LEU A 59 9.82 9.48 19.31
CA LEU A 59 9.57 8.06 19.03
C LEU A 59 10.87 7.29 18.79
N ARG A 60 11.84 7.91 18.08
CA ARG A 60 13.13 7.27 17.86
C ARG A 60 13.96 7.15 19.15
N ARG A 61 13.92 8.15 20.00
CA ARG A 61 14.56 8.08 21.34
C ARG A 61 13.97 6.94 22.17
N LEU A 62 12.64 6.83 22.23
CA LEU A 62 11.95 5.73 22.94
C LEU A 62 12.36 4.35 22.39
N GLN A 63 12.51 4.21 21.06
CA GLN A 63 12.99 2.95 20.44
C GLN A 63 14.43 2.59 20.84
N ILE A 64 15.28 3.58 21.05
CA ILE A 64 16.66 3.37 21.50
C ILE A 64 16.68 2.99 22.98
N GLU A 65 15.89 3.69 23.79
CA GLU A 65 15.79 3.50 25.24
C GLU A 65 15.21 2.13 25.60
N HIS A 66 14.14 1.72 24.94
CA HIS A 66 13.47 0.43 25.16
C HIS A 66 13.97 -0.67 24.19
N LYS A 67 15.24 -0.66 23.81
CA LYS A 67 15.80 -1.64 22.88
C LYS A 67 15.79 -3.03 23.52
N GLY A 68 14.95 -3.93 22.95
CA GLY A 68 14.74 -5.29 23.46
C GLY A 68 13.48 -5.49 24.28
N ASP A 69 12.89 -4.42 24.80
CA ASP A 69 11.61 -4.43 25.52
C ASP A 69 10.48 -3.89 24.63
N ARG A 70 9.77 -4.81 23.96
CA ARG A 70 8.65 -4.45 23.06
C ARG A 70 7.42 -3.95 23.83
N GLN A 71 7.20 -4.47 25.03
CA GLN A 71 6.03 -4.07 25.82
C GLN A 71 6.21 -2.66 26.36
N GLY A 72 7.33 -2.38 27.03
CA GLY A 72 7.64 -1.03 27.53
C GLY A 72 7.69 0.01 26.40
N LEU A 73 8.22 -0.37 25.19
CA LEU A 73 8.18 0.51 24.03
C LEU A 73 6.75 0.87 23.63
N ASN A 74 5.84 -0.12 23.54
CA ASN A 74 4.46 0.13 23.14
C ASN A 74 3.72 1.01 24.15
N GLU A 75 3.93 0.78 25.44
CA GLU A 75 3.35 1.60 26.51
C GLU A 75 3.87 3.06 26.46
N ALA A 76 5.19 3.24 26.32
CA ALA A 76 5.81 4.55 26.19
C ALA A 76 5.35 5.31 24.94
N MET A 77 5.24 4.62 23.79
CA MET A 77 4.71 5.20 22.55
C MET A 77 3.24 5.61 22.69
N MET A 78 2.41 4.78 23.33
CA MET A 78 1.00 5.10 23.53
C MET A 78 0.83 6.31 24.46
N LYS A 79 1.64 6.40 25.53
CA LYS A 79 1.69 7.55 26.44
C LYS A 79 2.09 8.83 25.70
N LEU A 80 3.14 8.78 24.86
CA LEU A 80 3.57 9.91 24.04
C LEU A 80 2.45 10.40 23.11
N TYR A 81 1.71 9.50 22.45
CA TYR A 81 0.58 9.87 21.60
C TYR A 81 -0.56 10.53 22.39
N GLN A 82 -0.84 10.06 23.61
CA GLN A 82 -1.86 10.64 24.48
C GLN A 82 -1.46 12.03 24.97
N GLU A 83 -0.21 12.22 25.41
CA GLU A 83 0.33 13.51 25.86
C GLU A 83 0.25 14.58 24.78
N HIS A 84 0.57 14.22 23.54
CA HIS A 84 0.51 15.13 22.39
C HIS A 84 -0.86 15.15 21.68
N LYS A 85 -1.86 14.42 22.19
CA LYS A 85 -3.23 14.34 21.64
C LYS A 85 -3.26 13.98 20.16
N VAL A 86 -2.31 13.15 19.69
CA VAL A 86 -2.24 12.66 18.30
C VAL A 86 -2.85 11.26 18.19
N ASN A 87 -3.58 11.05 17.10
CA ASN A 87 -4.21 9.76 16.84
C ASN A 87 -3.39 9.00 15.77
N PRO A 88 -2.75 7.86 16.09
CA PRO A 88 -1.98 7.08 15.12
C PRO A 88 -2.84 6.51 13.98
N LEU A 89 -4.15 6.34 14.20
CA LEU A 89 -5.08 5.86 13.17
C LEU A 89 -5.41 6.92 12.11
N ALA A 90 -5.08 8.20 12.34
CA ALA A 90 -5.34 9.25 11.36
C ALA A 90 -4.63 9.01 10.03
N SER A 91 -3.46 8.37 10.04
CA SER A 91 -2.69 8.07 8.84
C SER A 91 -3.29 6.98 7.94
N CYS A 92 -4.04 6.03 8.49
CA CYS A 92 -4.70 4.96 7.74
C CYS A 92 -6.15 5.29 7.32
N LEU A 93 -6.70 6.40 7.80
CA LEU A 93 -8.09 6.81 7.55
C LEU A 93 -8.44 6.94 6.05
N PRO A 94 -7.56 7.48 5.17
CA PRO A 94 -7.84 7.51 3.73
C PRO A 94 -7.99 6.12 3.11
N LEU A 95 -7.20 5.15 3.57
CA LEU A 95 -7.29 3.77 3.09
C LEU A 95 -8.60 3.11 3.53
N LEU A 96 -9.01 3.34 4.79
CA LEU A 96 -10.29 2.83 5.30
C LEU A 96 -11.49 3.44 4.57
N ALA A 97 -11.43 4.73 4.23
CA ALA A 97 -12.49 5.38 3.44
C ALA A 97 -12.54 4.88 1.99
N GLN A 98 -11.40 4.45 1.43
CA GLN A 98 -11.32 3.96 0.05
C GLN A 98 -12.01 2.60 -0.14
N MET A 99 -12.01 1.72 0.87
CA MET A 99 -12.59 0.38 0.75
C MET A 99 -14.09 0.38 0.46
N PRO A 100 -14.96 1.12 1.20
CA PRO A 100 -16.37 1.24 0.85
C PRO A 100 -16.57 1.80 -0.56
N VAL A 101 -15.81 2.82 -0.95
CA VAL A 101 -15.90 3.43 -2.29
C VAL A 101 -15.57 2.39 -3.37
N PHE A 102 -14.52 1.61 -3.20
CA PHE A 102 -14.20 0.54 -4.13
C PHE A 102 -15.33 -0.47 -4.28
N ILE A 103 -15.90 -0.95 -3.16
CA ILE A 103 -16.98 -1.94 -3.16
C ILE A 103 -18.21 -1.38 -3.86
N ILE A 104 -18.60 -0.12 -3.57
CA ILE A 104 -19.76 0.53 -4.15
C ILE A 104 -19.59 0.67 -5.67
N MET A 105 -18.45 1.24 -6.11
CA MET A 105 -18.20 1.47 -7.53
C MET A 105 -18.05 0.16 -8.32
N PHE A 106 -17.38 -0.84 -7.75
CA PHE A 106 -17.27 -2.16 -8.36
C PHE A 106 -18.67 -2.83 -8.55
N ARG A 107 -19.49 -2.83 -7.50
CA ARG A 107 -20.84 -3.39 -7.58
C ARG A 107 -21.74 -2.62 -8.53
N LEU A 108 -21.64 -1.29 -8.52
CA LEU A 108 -22.43 -0.44 -9.43
C LEU A 108 -22.07 -0.75 -10.88
N LEU A 109 -20.79 -0.65 -11.26
CA LEU A 109 -20.35 -0.89 -12.64
C LEU A 109 -20.65 -2.32 -13.10
N LYS A 110 -20.47 -3.31 -12.22
CA LYS A 110 -20.86 -4.69 -12.49
C LYS A 110 -22.41 -4.84 -12.61
N GLY A 111 -23.16 -4.01 -11.91
CA GLY A 111 -24.62 -3.96 -12.02
C GLY A 111 -25.08 -3.32 -13.32
N LEU A 112 -24.41 -2.26 -13.81
CA LEU A 112 -24.73 -1.62 -15.10
C LEU A 112 -24.58 -2.60 -16.28
N THR A 113 -23.57 -3.45 -16.23
CA THR A 113 -23.21 -4.42 -17.27
C THR A 113 -23.64 -5.86 -16.92
N TYR A 114 -24.67 -5.99 -16.05
CA TYR A 114 -25.18 -7.30 -15.66
C TYR A 114 -25.89 -7.97 -16.84
N ARG A 115 -25.62 -9.25 -17.08
CA ARG A 115 -26.29 -10.10 -18.08
C ARG A 115 -27.02 -11.23 -17.39
N PRO A 116 -28.32 -11.45 -17.68
CA PRO A 116 -29.06 -12.57 -17.08
C PRO A 116 -28.53 -13.93 -17.54
N SER A 117 -28.18 -14.04 -18.84
CA SER A 117 -27.62 -15.26 -19.43
C SER A 117 -26.46 -14.95 -20.37
N PRO A 118 -25.52 -15.90 -20.60
CA PRO A 118 -24.48 -15.75 -21.59
C PRO A 118 -25.06 -15.45 -22.99
N GLY A 119 -24.58 -14.38 -23.64
CA GLY A 119 -25.07 -13.95 -24.96
C GLY A 119 -26.27 -13.02 -24.94
N GLU A 120 -26.96 -12.83 -23.80
CA GLU A 120 -27.99 -11.80 -23.67
C GLU A 120 -27.38 -10.40 -23.49
N GLY A 121 -28.15 -9.39 -23.87
CA GLY A 121 -27.78 -7.99 -23.65
C GLY A 121 -27.80 -7.61 -22.16
N PHE A 122 -27.31 -6.45 -21.84
CA PHE A 122 -27.30 -5.94 -20.45
C PHE A 122 -28.72 -5.78 -19.91
N ALA A 123 -28.91 -6.12 -18.64
CA ALA A 123 -30.09 -5.84 -17.83
C ALA A 123 -29.66 -5.04 -16.59
N PRO A 124 -29.44 -3.71 -16.74
CA PRO A 124 -28.84 -2.89 -15.68
C PRO A 124 -29.59 -2.99 -14.36
N LYS A 125 -28.85 -3.13 -13.25
CA LYS A 125 -29.37 -3.16 -11.89
C LYS A 125 -29.10 -1.83 -11.17
N HIS A 126 -29.97 -1.52 -10.21
CA HIS A 126 -29.85 -0.31 -9.36
C HIS A 126 -30.04 1.03 -10.10
N LEU A 127 -30.54 1.00 -11.33
CA LEU A 127 -30.97 2.18 -12.09
C LEU A 127 -32.50 2.26 -12.15
N ASP A 128 -32.95 3.49 -12.29
CA ASP A 128 -34.38 3.72 -12.68
C ASP A 128 -34.53 3.35 -14.15
N THR A 129 -35.56 2.54 -14.46
CA THR A 129 -35.89 2.12 -15.83
C THR A 129 -36.29 3.28 -16.75
N ALA A 130 -36.72 4.40 -16.16
CA ALA A 130 -37.02 5.63 -16.88
C ALA A 130 -35.79 6.46 -17.25
N SER A 131 -34.61 6.16 -16.67
CA SER A 131 -33.36 6.93 -16.92
C SER A 131 -32.81 6.69 -18.30
N ASP A 132 -32.19 7.74 -18.89
CA ASP A 132 -31.52 7.64 -20.20
C ASP A 132 -30.38 6.64 -20.18
N LEU A 133 -29.65 6.55 -19.06
CA LEU A 133 -28.59 5.57 -18.87
C LEU A 133 -29.09 4.13 -18.91
N TYR A 134 -30.25 3.85 -18.30
CA TYR A 134 -30.89 2.53 -18.38
C TYR A 134 -31.26 2.18 -19.82
N ARG A 135 -31.96 3.12 -20.51
CA ARG A 135 -32.39 2.94 -21.88
C ARG A 135 -31.26 2.75 -22.86
N SER A 136 -30.13 3.44 -22.62
CA SER A 136 -28.94 3.31 -23.48
C SER A 136 -28.18 1.99 -23.31
N LEU A 137 -28.32 1.34 -22.13
CA LEU A 137 -27.59 0.08 -21.83
C LEU A 137 -28.45 -1.17 -22.03
N VAL A 138 -29.78 -1.09 -21.76
CA VAL A 138 -30.64 -2.27 -21.82
C VAL A 138 -30.60 -2.94 -23.21
N GLY A 139 -30.36 -4.25 -23.21
CA GLY A 139 -30.24 -5.04 -24.45
C GLY A 139 -28.91 -4.87 -25.22
N GLN A 140 -28.09 -3.91 -24.88
CA GLN A 140 -26.77 -3.74 -25.50
C GLN A 140 -25.80 -4.84 -25.08
N GLN A 141 -24.82 -5.14 -25.93
CA GLN A 141 -23.77 -6.10 -25.63
C GLN A 141 -22.45 -5.43 -25.19
N GLU A 142 -22.30 -4.16 -25.47
CA GLU A 142 -21.09 -3.37 -25.22
C GLU A 142 -21.47 -2.02 -24.57
N MET A 143 -20.58 -1.51 -23.74
CA MET A 143 -20.66 -0.19 -23.13
C MET A 143 -19.58 0.71 -23.71
N ARG A 144 -19.74 1.12 -24.98
CA ARG A 144 -18.73 1.86 -25.73
C ARG A 144 -18.66 3.32 -25.35
N SER A 145 -17.43 3.76 -25.02
CA SER A 145 -17.10 5.18 -24.82
C SER A 145 -15.62 5.40 -25.16
N ILE A 146 -15.32 6.51 -25.85
CA ILE A 146 -13.96 6.89 -26.27
C ILE A 146 -13.25 5.76 -27.06
N GLY A 147 -13.98 5.00 -27.86
CA GLY A 147 -13.44 3.89 -28.62
C GLY A 147 -13.13 2.61 -27.83
N LEU A 148 -13.48 2.57 -26.54
CA LEU A 148 -13.26 1.42 -25.66
C LEU A 148 -14.61 0.85 -25.20
N ASP A 149 -14.67 -0.46 -25.02
CA ASP A 149 -15.78 -1.11 -24.30
C ASP A 149 -15.44 -1.12 -22.80
N LEU A 150 -16.22 -0.39 -22.01
CA LEU A 150 -16.01 -0.25 -20.57
C LEU A 150 -16.51 -1.46 -19.76
N ALA A 151 -17.30 -2.35 -20.39
CA ALA A 151 -17.83 -3.55 -19.76
C ALA A 151 -16.83 -4.69 -19.68
N VAL A 152 -15.87 -4.75 -20.62
CA VAL A 152 -14.89 -5.82 -20.73
C VAL A 152 -13.70 -5.62 -19.80
N ARG A 153 -13.01 -6.71 -19.48
CA ARG A 153 -11.76 -6.66 -18.73
C ARG A 153 -10.59 -6.54 -19.72
N PRO A 154 -9.60 -5.67 -19.44
CA PRO A 154 -8.42 -5.55 -20.30
C PRO A 154 -7.74 -6.88 -20.63
N ILE A 155 -7.66 -7.80 -19.65
CA ILE A 155 -7.02 -9.11 -19.84
C ILE A 155 -7.77 -10.00 -20.84
N ASP A 156 -9.09 -9.92 -20.90
CA ASP A 156 -9.87 -10.73 -21.82
C ASP A 156 -9.66 -10.24 -23.26
N VAL A 157 -9.71 -8.91 -23.47
CA VAL A 157 -9.42 -8.32 -24.79
C VAL A 157 -8.01 -8.65 -25.27
N MET A 158 -7.02 -8.67 -24.35
CA MET A 158 -5.64 -9.05 -24.69
C MET A 158 -5.52 -10.51 -25.14
N ARG A 159 -6.35 -11.41 -24.61
CA ARG A 159 -6.37 -12.83 -25.00
C ARG A 159 -7.05 -13.05 -26.35
N ASP A 160 -8.13 -12.32 -26.61
CA ASP A 160 -8.95 -12.50 -27.81
C ASP A 160 -8.32 -11.79 -29.01
N ASN A 161 -7.82 -10.57 -28.83
CA ASN A 161 -7.16 -9.77 -29.86
C ASN A 161 -6.02 -8.95 -29.27
N PHE A 162 -4.78 -9.37 -29.53
CA PHE A 162 -3.59 -8.73 -28.97
C PHE A 162 -3.46 -7.25 -29.38
N ALA A 163 -3.80 -6.90 -30.63
CA ALA A 163 -3.67 -5.52 -31.11
C ALA A 163 -4.66 -4.56 -30.39
N GLN A 164 -5.91 -5.00 -30.24
CA GLN A 164 -6.89 -4.23 -29.45
C GLN A 164 -6.52 -4.22 -27.96
N GLY A 165 -6.09 -5.37 -27.44
CA GLY A 165 -5.65 -5.50 -26.05
C GLY A 165 -4.52 -4.56 -25.67
N LEU A 166 -3.65 -4.18 -26.62
CA LEU A 166 -2.56 -3.21 -26.38
C LEU A 166 -3.11 -1.82 -26.00
N ILE A 167 -4.26 -1.41 -26.56
CA ILE A 167 -4.92 -0.15 -26.21
C ILE A 167 -5.38 -0.21 -24.76
N TYR A 168 -6.03 -1.30 -24.35
CA TYR A 168 -6.47 -1.49 -22.94
C TYR A 168 -5.28 -1.61 -21.98
N ALA A 169 -4.21 -2.29 -22.40
CA ALA A 169 -2.97 -2.36 -21.62
C ALA A 169 -2.35 -0.97 -21.43
N SER A 170 -2.35 -0.13 -22.46
CA SER A 170 -1.82 1.24 -22.36
C SER A 170 -2.58 2.08 -21.32
N LEU A 171 -3.89 1.89 -21.19
CA LEU A 171 -4.70 2.55 -20.15
C LEU A 171 -4.29 2.10 -18.75
N VAL A 172 -4.07 0.79 -18.55
CA VAL A 172 -3.60 0.26 -17.24
C VAL A 172 -2.19 0.73 -16.93
N VAL A 173 -1.29 0.75 -17.92
CA VAL A 173 0.08 1.30 -17.77
C VAL A 173 0.02 2.79 -17.45
N GLY A 174 -0.81 3.56 -18.13
CA GLY A 174 -1.04 4.97 -17.84
C GLY A 174 -1.50 5.20 -16.40
N LEU A 175 -2.44 4.39 -15.91
CA LEU A 175 -2.88 4.43 -14.52
C LEU A 175 -1.74 4.08 -13.53
N ALA A 176 -0.94 3.07 -13.84
CA ALA A 176 0.22 2.72 -13.02
C ALA A 176 1.24 3.86 -12.96
N LEU A 177 1.48 4.56 -14.08
CA LEU A 177 2.33 5.74 -14.12
C LEU A 177 1.76 6.91 -13.31
N LEU A 178 0.45 7.16 -13.36
CA LEU A 178 -0.21 8.16 -12.50
C LEU A 178 0.00 7.83 -11.02
N TYR A 179 -0.14 6.58 -10.62
CA TYR A 179 0.12 6.16 -9.25
C TYR A 179 1.60 6.28 -8.87
N LEU A 180 2.53 6.01 -9.78
CA LEU A 180 3.96 6.24 -9.53
C LEU A 180 4.26 7.73 -9.30
N VAL A 181 3.69 8.62 -10.12
CA VAL A 181 3.83 10.07 -9.95
C VAL A 181 3.26 10.49 -8.59
N GLN A 182 2.03 10.09 -8.28
CA GLN A 182 1.39 10.36 -7.00
C GLN A 182 2.24 9.85 -5.83
N GLN A 183 2.76 8.64 -5.93
CA GLN A 183 3.56 8.03 -4.88
C GLN A 183 4.89 8.77 -4.67
N ARG A 184 5.55 9.21 -5.75
CA ARG A 184 6.76 10.05 -5.65
C ARG A 184 6.47 11.37 -4.95
N MET A 185 5.34 12.02 -5.26
CA MET A 185 4.92 13.26 -4.60
C MET A 185 4.68 13.08 -3.09
N VAL A 186 4.15 11.94 -2.66
CA VAL A 186 3.94 11.62 -1.24
C VAL A 186 5.25 11.22 -0.58
N ALA A 187 6.03 10.32 -1.19
CA ALA A 187 7.25 9.78 -0.63
C ALA A 187 8.34 10.84 -0.38
N SER A 188 8.40 11.89 -1.23
CA SER A 188 9.33 13.01 -1.03
C SER A 188 9.10 13.79 0.26
N ARG A 189 7.95 13.61 0.91
CA ARG A 189 7.53 14.36 2.11
C ARG A 189 7.36 13.49 3.35
N THR A 190 7.15 12.18 3.16
CA THR A 190 6.82 11.27 4.24
C THR A 190 8.00 10.32 4.48
N VAL A 191 8.65 10.48 5.61
CA VAL A 191 9.69 9.55 6.05
C VAL A 191 9.29 9.02 7.39
N SER A 192 9.11 7.71 7.48
CA SER A 192 8.82 7.02 8.73
C SER A 192 10.05 6.25 9.21
N PRO A 193 10.91 6.84 10.06
CA PRO A 193 12.09 6.16 10.59
C PRO A 193 11.75 4.99 11.51
N THR A 194 10.48 4.87 11.92
CA THR A 194 9.97 3.80 12.79
C THR A 194 9.70 2.49 12.05
N MET A 195 9.48 2.55 10.74
CA MET A 195 9.25 1.35 9.91
C MET A 195 10.56 0.74 9.41
N SER A 196 10.57 -0.59 9.23
CA SER A 196 11.68 -1.24 8.52
C SER A 196 11.70 -0.78 7.06
N ALA A 197 12.90 -0.78 6.44
CA ALA A 197 13.05 -0.39 5.04
C ALA A 197 12.20 -1.24 4.09
N SER A 198 12.00 -2.53 4.42
CA SER A 198 11.17 -3.45 3.64
C SER A 198 9.68 -3.11 3.75
N GLN A 199 9.19 -2.81 4.95
CA GLN A 199 7.80 -2.39 5.17
C GLN A 199 7.49 -1.07 4.46
N GLN A 200 8.42 -0.11 4.51
CA GLN A 200 8.26 1.17 3.84
C GLN A 200 8.18 0.99 2.32
N LYS A 201 9.05 0.17 1.72
CA LYS A 201 9.00 -0.15 0.29
C LYS A 201 7.70 -0.86 -0.08
N LEU A 202 7.26 -1.85 0.70
CA LEU A 202 6.00 -2.56 0.45
C LEU A 202 4.82 -1.59 0.40
N LEU A 203 4.65 -0.75 1.40
CA LEU A 203 3.58 0.26 1.44
C LEU A 203 3.70 1.29 0.33
N GLN A 204 4.93 1.61 -0.08
CA GLN A 204 5.20 2.55 -1.15
C GLN A 204 4.74 2.03 -2.52
N TYR A 205 4.96 0.75 -2.81
CA TYR A 205 4.63 0.17 -4.12
C TYR A 205 3.24 -0.46 -4.18
N LEU A 206 2.55 -0.64 -3.04
CA LEU A 206 1.22 -1.23 -2.97
C LEU A 206 0.20 -0.57 -3.93
N PRO A 207 0.12 0.77 -4.08
CA PRO A 207 -0.80 1.40 -5.03
C PRO A 207 -0.49 1.07 -6.49
N VAL A 208 0.79 0.90 -6.83
CA VAL A 208 1.22 0.53 -8.19
C VAL A 208 0.84 -0.92 -8.49
N VAL A 209 1.05 -1.83 -7.53
CA VAL A 209 0.61 -3.23 -7.63
C VAL A 209 -0.91 -3.29 -7.81
N PHE A 210 -1.65 -2.47 -7.08
CA PHE A 210 -3.11 -2.37 -7.22
C PHE A 210 -3.51 -1.87 -8.62
N ALA A 211 -2.77 -0.93 -9.22
CA ALA A 211 -3.03 -0.49 -10.59
C ALA A 211 -2.88 -1.63 -11.60
N VAL A 212 -1.81 -2.41 -11.49
CA VAL A 212 -1.59 -3.58 -12.36
C VAL A 212 -2.68 -4.63 -12.15
N PHE A 213 -3.12 -4.84 -10.92
CA PHE A 213 -4.23 -5.74 -10.61
C PHE A 213 -5.54 -5.35 -11.34
N GLN A 214 -5.73 -4.09 -11.68
CA GLN A 214 -6.93 -3.62 -12.38
C GLN A 214 -7.07 -4.21 -13.79
N VAL A 215 -6.05 -4.86 -14.35
CA VAL A 215 -6.14 -5.57 -15.63
C VAL A 215 -7.25 -6.65 -15.64
N VAL A 216 -7.60 -7.20 -14.46
CA VAL A 216 -8.67 -8.20 -14.29
C VAL A 216 -10.02 -7.60 -13.91
N LEU A 217 -10.10 -6.28 -13.77
CA LEU A 217 -11.34 -5.55 -13.46
C LEU A 217 -11.95 -4.95 -14.73
N PRO A 218 -13.28 -4.66 -14.76
CA PRO A 218 -13.91 -3.98 -15.88
C PRO A 218 -13.22 -2.65 -16.22
N THR A 219 -13.08 -2.35 -17.51
CA THR A 219 -12.38 -1.14 -18.00
C THR A 219 -13.01 0.15 -17.45
N GLY A 220 -14.30 0.17 -17.21
CA GLY A 220 -14.97 1.31 -16.56
C GLY A 220 -14.40 1.64 -15.18
N LEU A 221 -13.95 0.63 -14.39
CA LEU A 221 -13.23 0.89 -13.13
C LEU A 221 -11.85 1.48 -13.37
N VAL A 222 -11.15 1.04 -14.40
CA VAL A 222 -9.82 1.61 -14.74
C VAL A 222 -9.96 3.09 -15.08
N VAL A 223 -10.99 3.46 -15.87
CA VAL A 223 -11.31 4.86 -16.17
C VAL A 223 -11.65 5.64 -14.90
N TYR A 224 -12.52 5.09 -14.04
CA TYR A 224 -12.84 5.70 -12.74
C TYR A 224 -11.58 6.00 -11.92
N TYR A 225 -10.67 5.03 -11.78
CA TYR A 225 -9.44 5.20 -11.00
C TYR A 225 -8.42 6.10 -11.70
N ALA A 226 -8.39 6.16 -13.02
CA ALA A 226 -7.54 7.09 -13.75
C ALA A 226 -7.94 8.55 -13.46
N VAL A 227 -9.23 8.87 -13.56
CA VAL A 227 -9.74 10.21 -13.22
C VAL A 227 -9.50 10.52 -11.74
N GLN A 228 -9.74 9.54 -10.85
CA GLN A 228 -9.46 9.69 -9.42
C GLN A 228 -7.97 9.97 -9.15
N ALA A 229 -7.04 9.29 -9.85
CA ALA A 229 -5.60 9.49 -9.70
C ALA A 229 -5.18 10.89 -10.14
N VAL A 230 -5.70 11.38 -11.26
CA VAL A 230 -5.48 12.77 -11.73
C VAL A 230 -5.96 13.78 -10.67
N PHE A 231 -7.18 13.59 -10.16
CA PHE A 231 -7.72 14.45 -9.11
C PHE A 231 -6.84 14.44 -7.84
N ARG A 232 -6.37 13.26 -7.43
CA ARG A 232 -5.46 13.11 -6.27
C ARG A 232 -4.13 13.82 -6.48
N ILE A 233 -3.57 13.84 -7.70
CA ILE A 233 -2.35 14.59 -8.02
C ILE A 233 -2.60 16.09 -7.80
N GLY A 234 -3.73 16.63 -8.31
CA GLY A 234 -4.13 18.01 -8.06
C GLY A 234 -4.33 18.33 -6.58
N GLN A 235 -5.06 17.43 -5.86
CA GLN A 235 -5.26 17.53 -4.42
C GLN A 235 -3.92 17.52 -3.65
N GLN A 236 -2.97 16.67 -4.07
CA GLN A 236 -1.65 16.60 -3.47
C GLN A 236 -0.83 17.88 -3.70
N ALA A 237 -0.96 18.52 -4.87
CA ALA A 237 -0.36 19.83 -5.14
C ALA A 237 -0.97 20.92 -4.23
N TYR A 238 -2.29 20.90 -4.04
CA TYR A 238 -2.97 21.79 -3.10
C TYR A 238 -2.50 21.58 -1.65
N ILE A 239 -2.42 20.32 -1.19
CA ILE A 239 -1.89 19.97 0.13
C ILE A 239 -0.47 20.50 0.30
N THR A 240 0.37 20.40 -0.74
CA THR A 240 1.74 20.94 -0.69
C THR A 240 1.73 22.44 -0.44
N LYS A 241 0.98 23.18 -1.22
CA LYS A 241 0.90 24.62 -1.08
C LYS A 241 0.35 25.03 0.30
N ARG A 242 -0.66 24.30 0.80
CA ARG A 242 -1.37 24.64 2.05
C ARG A 242 -0.57 24.33 3.32
N PHE A 243 0.17 23.20 3.32
CA PHE A 243 0.84 22.68 4.53
C PHE A 243 2.36 22.83 4.51
N TYR A 244 2.99 23.18 3.38
CA TYR A 244 4.43 23.29 3.24
C TYR A 244 4.87 24.64 2.62
N GLY A 245 3.93 25.59 2.45
CA GLY A 245 4.20 26.89 1.80
C GLY A 245 5.16 27.77 2.56
N ASP A 246 5.00 27.85 3.88
CA ASP A 246 5.77 28.71 4.76
C ASP A 246 6.81 27.92 5.55
N ASP A 247 7.91 28.55 5.98
CA ASP A 247 8.98 27.90 6.73
C ASP A 247 8.51 27.42 8.12
N ASP A 248 7.58 28.13 8.76
CA ASP A 248 6.97 27.75 10.02
C ASP A 248 5.78 26.80 9.86
N SER A 249 5.48 26.37 8.64
CA SER A 249 4.35 25.49 8.37
C SER A 249 4.54 24.11 9.02
N ILE A 250 3.41 23.48 9.39
CA ILE A 250 3.41 22.14 10.04
C ILE A 250 4.14 21.08 9.20
N GLY A 251 4.08 21.18 7.87
CA GLY A 251 4.77 20.27 6.96
C GLY A 251 6.28 20.43 6.99
N ARG A 252 6.79 21.66 7.05
CA ARG A 252 8.23 21.93 7.19
C ARG A 252 8.75 21.44 8.53
N GLN A 253 8.03 21.72 9.62
CA GLN A 253 8.37 21.21 10.94
C GLN A 253 8.40 19.67 10.99
N ALA A 254 7.43 19.01 10.34
CA ALA A 254 7.40 17.55 10.21
C ALA A 254 8.59 17.00 9.41
N GLN A 255 9.02 17.70 8.34
CA GLN A 255 10.22 17.34 7.57
C GLN A 255 11.50 17.47 8.40
N GLN A 256 11.66 18.57 9.13
CA GLN A 256 12.81 18.79 10.03
C GLN A 256 12.86 17.73 11.13
N ALA A 257 11.73 17.42 11.75
CA ALA A 257 11.63 16.36 12.75
C ALA A 257 12.00 14.98 12.16
N SER A 258 11.56 14.70 10.95
CA SER A 258 11.91 13.45 10.24
C SER A 258 13.41 13.36 9.93
N ALA A 259 14.04 14.48 9.53
CA ALA A 259 15.49 14.55 9.30
C ALA A 259 16.26 14.27 10.61
N LYS A 260 15.89 14.94 11.71
CA LYS A 260 16.49 14.72 13.03
C LYS A 260 16.33 13.27 13.52
N ALA A 261 15.19 12.64 13.27
CA ALA A 261 14.98 11.23 13.63
C ALA A 261 15.87 10.28 12.80
N ARG A 262 16.22 10.62 11.56
CA ARG A 262 17.19 9.87 10.74
C ARG A 262 18.61 9.97 11.31
N GLU A 263 19.04 11.17 11.65
CA GLU A 263 20.35 11.39 12.28
C GLU A 263 20.51 10.54 13.55
N LEU A 264 19.51 10.55 14.43
CA LEU A 264 19.49 9.70 15.63
C LEU A 264 19.58 8.20 15.31
N LYS A 265 18.96 7.76 14.21
CA LYS A 265 19.05 6.36 13.76
C LYS A 265 20.43 6.01 13.26
N ASP A 266 21.06 6.88 12.47
CA ASP A 266 22.38 6.65 11.90
C ASP A 266 23.47 6.66 12.99
N ASP A 267 23.32 7.52 13.99
CA ASP A 267 24.22 7.55 15.16
C ASP A 267 24.09 6.30 16.02
N ASP A 268 22.88 5.78 16.25
CA ASP A 268 22.65 4.52 16.97
C ASP A 268 23.29 3.34 16.22
N VAL A 269 23.12 3.27 14.90
CA VAL A 269 23.75 2.23 14.06
C VAL A 269 25.28 2.31 14.09
N LYS A 270 25.85 3.53 14.03
CA LYS A 270 27.31 3.73 14.13
C LYS A 270 27.85 3.31 15.49
N LYS A 271 27.16 3.67 16.59
CA LYS A 271 27.53 3.27 17.96
C LYS A 271 27.49 1.75 18.14
N THR A 272 26.45 1.09 17.65
CA THR A 272 26.30 -0.37 17.72
C THR A 272 27.42 -1.08 16.95
N LYS A 273 27.72 -0.66 15.70
CA LYS A 273 28.82 -1.21 14.91
C LYS A 273 30.19 -1.00 15.55
N LYS A 274 30.40 0.15 16.18
CA LYS A 274 31.67 0.45 16.89
C LYS A 274 31.85 -0.41 18.14
N SER A 275 30.76 -0.69 18.86
CA SER A 275 30.75 -1.60 20.02
C SER A 275 31.04 -3.05 19.61
N GLU A 276 30.39 -3.54 18.53
CA GLU A 276 30.63 -4.90 18.00
C GLU A 276 32.06 -5.08 17.48
N ASN A 277 32.64 -4.06 16.84
CA ASN A 277 34.01 -4.13 16.34
C ASN A 277 35.06 -4.04 17.49
N LYS A 278 34.73 -3.34 18.58
CA LYS A 278 35.58 -3.29 19.77
C LYS A 278 35.56 -4.63 20.53
N GLY A 279 34.40 -5.26 20.67
CA GLY A 279 34.26 -6.59 21.28
C GLY A 279 35.00 -7.69 20.47
N LYS A 280 35.02 -7.61 19.14
CA LYS A 280 35.79 -8.54 18.31
C LYS A 280 37.31 -8.34 18.43
N ASN A 281 37.80 -7.11 18.59
CA ASN A 281 39.21 -6.84 18.75
C ASN A 281 39.72 -7.25 20.15
N ASP A 282 38.89 -7.12 21.19
CA ASP A 282 39.25 -7.54 22.55
C ASP A 282 39.31 -9.07 22.69
N ASP A 283 38.49 -9.81 21.92
CA ASP A 283 38.50 -11.29 21.90
C ASP A 283 39.71 -11.87 21.13
N PHE A 284 40.32 -11.10 20.22
CA PHE A 284 41.55 -11.49 19.53
C PHE A 284 42.82 -11.15 20.32
N SER A 285 42.82 -10.23 21.27
CA SER A 285 43.99 -9.86 22.08
C SER A 285 44.19 -10.74 23.31
N SER A 286 43.18 -11.54 23.71
CA SER A 286 43.20 -12.37 24.93
C SER A 286 43.71 -13.80 24.74
N LYS A 287 44.19 -14.21 23.54
CA LYS A 287 44.66 -15.58 23.29
C LYS A 287 46.09 -15.65 22.76
N ARG A 288 47.04 -14.99 23.45
CA ARG A 288 48.48 -15.33 23.34
C ARG A 288 49.07 -15.53 24.72
N VAL A 289 48.67 -16.61 25.38
CA VAL A 289 49.44 -17.20 26.45
C VAL A 289 50.22 -18.35 25.83
N THR A 290 51.49 -18.13 25.54
CA THR A 290 52.46 -19.19 25.20
C THR A 290 52.70 -20.04 26.44
N PRO A 291 52.48 -21.37 26.43
CA PRO A 291 52.86 -22.23 27.54
C PRO A 291 54.39 -22.46 27.52
N PRO A 292 55.01 -22.58 28.70
CA PRO A 292 56.46 -22.79 28.80
C PRO A 292 56.86 -24.19 28.30
N LYS A 293 57.97 -24.26 27.56
CA LYS A 293 58.63 -25.49 27.12
C LYS A 293 59.06 -26.34 28.32
N GLY A 294 58.25 -27.33 28.69
CA GLY A 294 58.64 -28.42 29.58
C GLY A 294 58.88 -29.69 28.75
N LYS A 295 60.10 -30.27 28.85
CA LYS A 295 60.47 -31.55 28.27
C LYS A 295 59.59 -32.67 28.88
N GLN A 296 58.84 -33.39 28.06
CA GLN A 296 58.22 -34.66 28.49
C GLN A 296 58.63 -35.79 27.53
N GLN A 297 59.04 -36.89 28.15
CA GLN A 297 59.38 -38.18 27.57
C GLN A 297 58.19 -38.85 26.90
N PRO A 298 58.38 -39.74 25.91
CA PRO A 298 57.30 -40.40 25.22
C PRO A 298 56.74 -41.56 26.07
N GLN A 299 55.51 -41.43 26.50
CA GLN A 299 54.76 -42.57 27.07
C GLN A 299 54.07 -43.37 25.95
N ARG A 300 54.29 -44.68 26.00
CA ARG A 300 53.70 -45.73 25.14
C ARG A 300 52.17 -45.75 25.27
N ARG A 301 51.48 -45.75 24.13
CA ARG A 301 50.02 -45.98 24.04
C ARG A 301 49.72 -47.43 24.38
N PRO A 302 48.66 -47.72 25.19
CA PRO A 302 48.02 -49.02 25.26
C PRO A 302 47.10 -49.20 24.08
N THR A 303 47.10 -50.40 23.48
CA THR A 303 46.17 -50.90 22.45
C THR A 303 44.79 -51.10 23.01
N PRO A 304 43.68 -50.73 22.31
CA PRO A 304 42.34 -51.06 22.74
C PRO A 304 41.93 -52.46 22.33
N PRO A 305 41.09 -53.19 23.13
CA PRO A 305 40.62 -54.51 22.81
C PRO A 305 39.61 -54.51 21.66
N ARG A 306 39.69 -55.55 20.87
CA ARG A 306 38.81 -55.92 19.75
C ARG A 306 37.47 -56.42 20.33
N GLY A 307 36.39 -55.83 19.97
CA GLY A 307 35.02 -56.27 20.35
C GLY A 307 34.04 -55.96 19.26
N ASP A 308 33.55 -56.96 18.65
CA ASP A 308 32.26 -57.32 18.06
C ASP A 308 31.46 -56.34 17.20
N GLY A 309 30.93 -56.90 16.14
CA GLY A 309 30.31 -56.36 14.95
C GLY A 309 29.03 -55.52 15.12
N PRO A 310 28.53 -54.95 14.02
CA PRO A 310 27.45 -53.96 14.04
C PRO A 310 26.05 -54.58 14.18
N PRO A 311 25.10 -53.92 14.87
CA PRO A 311 23.71 -54.36 14.95
C PRO A 311 22.95 -54.12 13.64
N GLN A 312 22.17 -55.14 13.27
CA GLN A 312 21.30 -55.17 12.09
C GLN A 312 20.12 -54.21 12.22
N ARG A 313 19.79 -53.51 11.11
CA ARG A 313 18.58 -52.69 10.96
C ARG A 313 17.32 -53.57 10.83
N PRO A 314 16.19 -53.18 11.43
CA PRO A 314 14.90 -53.82 11.19
C PRO A 314 14.34 -53.46 9.81
N LYS A 315 13.75 -54.47 9.12
CA LYS A 315 13.03 -54.32 7.86
C LYS A 315 11.67 -53.61 8.07
N PRO A 316 11.18 -52.80 7.13
CA PRO A 316 9.85 -52.23 7.17
C PRO A 316 8.77 -53.28 6.81
N PRO A 317 7.54 -53.17 7.37
CA PRO A 317 6.45 -54.06 7.04
C PRO A 317 5.86 -53.76 5.65
N LYS A 318 5.50 -54.84 4.95
CA LYS A 318 4.72 -54.81 3.70
C LYS A 318 3.26 -54.47 4.00
N ARG A 319 2.74 -53.42 3.41
CA ARG A 319 1.45 -53.41 2.68
C ARG A 319 1.32 -52.08 1.96
#